data_8f1b65db605fb7099ca95a069c940b97
#
_entry.id   8f1b65db605fb7099ca95a069c940b97
#
_cell.length_a   1.000
_cell.length_b   1.000
_cell.length_c   1.000
_cell.angle_alpha   90.00
_cell.angle_beta   90.00
_cell.angle_gamma   90.00
#
_symmetry.space_group_name_H-M   'P 1'
#
loop_
_entity.id
_entity.type
_entity.pdbx_description
1 polymer ?
#
loop_
_entity_poly.entity_id
_entity_poly.type
_entity_poly.pdbx_seq_one_letter_code
_entity_poly.pdbx_strand_id
1 'polypeptide(L)'
;MLSKSVLISLVATTAASLLLGTAFADEANLAGTYRCEPQPAPCHSGQTFTVTQTGAELEFKSDNGFVGHAKLTSRISLSGTPPWNSLGVITADNQIQWSNGTQWRKM
;
A
#
# COMPACT_ATOMS: atom_id res chain seq x y z
N MET A 1 -30.46 -28.02 20.12
CA MET A 1 -29.93 -27.88 19.85
C MET A 1 -29.65 -27.50 19.38
N LEU A 2 -29.65 -27.18 19.35
CA LEU A 2 -29.19 -26.78 18.93
C LEU A 2 -28.75 -26.50 18.47
N SER A 3 -28.91 -26.36 18.53
CA SER A 3 -28.20 -26.05 18.07
C SER A 3 -27.89 -25.84 17.46
N LYS A 4 -28.28 -25.76 17.49
CA LYS A 4 -27.73 -25.51 16.95
C LYS A 4 -27.46 -25.03 16.26
N SER A 5 -27.80 -24.95 16.31
CA SER A 5 -27.38 -24.41 15.61
C SER A 5 -27.07 -23.76 15.31
N VAL A 6 -27.04 -23.39 15.71
CA VAL A 6 -26.59 -22.59 15.37
C VAL A 6 -25.82 -22.25 14.93
N LEU A 7 -25.66 -22.45 15.21
CA LEU A 7 -24.82 -22.09 14.75
C LEU A 7 -24.54 -21.87 13.79
N ILE A 8 -24.70 -21.96 13.70
CA ILE A 8 -24.29 -21.61 12.86
C ILE A 8 -24.19 -20.69 12.26
N SER A 9 -24.45 -20.28 12.66
CA SER A 9 -24.37 -19.36 12.13
C SER A 9 -23.62 -18.66 12.19
N LEU A 10 -23.27 -18.63 12.60
CA LEU A 10 -22.45 -18.01 12.46
C LEU A 10 -21.79 -17.90 11.65
N VAL A 11 -21.64 -18.08 11.83
CA VAL A 11 -20.94 -18.24 10.92
C VAL A 11 -21.11 -17.39 9.85
N ALA A 12 -22.10 -17.26 9.55
CA ALA A 12 -22.39 -16.52 8.45
C ALA A 12 -22.09 -15.14 8.61
N THR A 13 -22.29 -14.71 9.74
CA THR A 13 -22.15 -13.38 9.92
C THR A 13 -20.95 -12.87 9.48
N THR A 14 -20.08 -13.46 9.74
CA THR A 14 -18.89 -12.94 9.36
C THR A 14 -18.88 -12.69 7.94
N ALA A 15 -19.79 -13.15 7.25
CA ALA A 15 -19.80 -12.97 5.85
C ALA A 15 -19.83 -11.57 5.44
N ALA A 16 -20.58 -10.79 6.09
CA ALA A 16 -20.74 -9.42 5.70
C ALA A 16 -19.46 -8.67 5.80
N SER A 17 -18.78 -8.82 6.85
CA SER A 17 -17.59 -8.10 6.96
C SER A 17 -16.58 -8.68 6.03
N LEU A 18 -16.74 -9.90 5.70
CA LEU A 18 -15.84 -10.47 4.79
C LEU A 18 -15.93 -9.91 3.42
N LEU A 19 -17.03 -9.35 3.05
CA LEU A 19 -17.13 -8.73 1.77
C LEU A 19 -16.17 -7.60 1.62
N LEU A 20 -16.07 -6.77 2.63
CA LEU A 20 -15.13 -5.71 2.58
C LEU A 20 -13.73 -6.26 2.62
N GLY A 21 -13.52 -7.23 3.46
CA GLY A 21 -12.23 -7.83 3.50
C GLY A 21 -11.86 -8.42 2.17
N THR A 22 -12.82 -8.98 1.48
CA THR A 22 -12.58 -9.55 0.20
C THR A 22 -12.18 -8.50 -0.81
N ALA A 23 -12.77 -7.33 -0.71
CA ALA A 23 -12.41 -6.26 -1.62
C ALA A 23 -10.94 -5.92 -1.52
N PHE A 24 -10.34 -6.12 -0.37
CA PHE A 24 -8.93 -5.85 -0.19
C PHE A 24 -8.06 -7.10 -0.25
N ALA A 25 -8.66 -8.25 -0.47
CA ALA A 25 -7.87 -9.47 -0.58
C ALA A 25 -6.95 -9.44 -1.80
N ASP A 26 -7.32 -8.65 -2.80
CA ASP A 26 -6.54 -8.52 -3.99
C ASP A 26 -5.63 -7.31 -4.01
N GLU A 27 -5.53 -6.60 -2.90
CA GLU A 27 -4.70 -5.42 -2.91
C GLU A 27 -3.24 -5.80 -3.07
N ALA A 28 -2.49 -4.91 -3.68
CA ALA A 28 -1.09 -5.15 -3.91
C ALA A 28 -0.33 -5.25 -2.59
N ASN A 29 0.65 -6.10 -2.56
CA ASN A 29 1.58 -6.16 -1.44
C ASN A 29 2.78 -5.30 -1.80
N LEU A 30 2.83 -4.12 -1.20
CA LEU A 30 3.85 -3.15 -1.51
C LEU A 30 4.96 -3.09 -0.47
N ALA A 31 4.90 -3.91 0.57
CA ALA A 31 5.94 -3.90 1.60
C ALA A 31 7.28 -4.28 0.97
N GLY A 32 8.32 -3.60 1.37
CA GLY A 32 9.67 -3.88 0.88
C GLY A 32 10.49 -2.62 0.73
N THR A 33 11.63 -2.76 0.08
CA THR A 33 12.55 -1.66 -0.16
C THR A 33 12.53 -1.27 -1.61
N TYR A 34 12.53 0.03 -1.87
CA TYR A 34 12.43 0.59 -3.21
C TYR A 34 13.57 1.56 -3.46
N ARG A 35 14.03 1.60 -4.69
CA ARG A 35 14.99 2.61 -5.14
C ARG A 35 14.20 3.78 -5.73
N CYS A 36 14.50 4.98 -5.30
CA CYS A 36 13.87 6.19 -5.84
C CYS A 36 14.59 6.60 -7.12
N GLU A 37 13.84 6.92 -8.15
CA GLU A 37 14.39 7.33 -9.45
C GLU A 37 13.62 8.54 -9.99
N PRO A 38 14.21 9.40 -10.79
CA PRO A 38 15.61 9.36 -11.22
C PRO A 38 16.56 9.94 -10.17
N GLN A 39 17.78 9.52 -10.23
CA GLN A 39 18.86 10.03 -9.39
C GLN A 39 19.89 10.73 -10.28
N PRO A 40 20.55 11.76 -9.80
CA PRO A 40 20.54 12.29 -8.42
C PRO A 40 19.44 13.31 -8.16
N ALA A 41 18.56 13.55 -9.10
CA ALA A 41 17.45 14.47 -8.92
C ALA A 41 16.25 14.00 -9.73
N PRO A 42 15.04 14.09 -9.20
CA PRO A 42 14.65 14.66 -7.92
C PRO A 42 14.98 13.79 -6.71
N CYS A 43 15.35 12.53 -6.91
CA CYS A 43 15.82 11.71 -5.80
C CYS A 43 17.29 12.00 -5.54
N HIS A 44 17.74 11.87 -4.31
CA HIS A 44 19.16 12.02 -4.06
C HIS A 44 19.89 10.72 -4.44
N SER A 45 21.20 10.82 -4.59
CA SER A 45 22.01 9.67 -4.99
C SER A 45 21.88 8.55 -3.96
N GLY A 46 21.53 7.35 -4.42
CA GLY A 46 21.38 6.21 -3.53
C GLY A 46 20.08 6.17 -2.73
N GLN A 47 19.16 7.07 -2.99
CA GLN A 47 17.94 7.15 -2.17
C GLN A 47 17.09 5.89 -2.26
N THR A 48 16.72 5.38 -1.09
CA THR A 48 15.82 4.25 -0.98
C THR A 48 14.68 4.57 -0.01
N PHE A 49 13.58 3.87 -0.19
CA PHE A 49 12.44 3.93 0.72
C PHE A 49 12.12 2.53 1.19
N THR A 50 11.85 2.40 2.48
CA THR A 50 11.34 1.14 3.03
C THR A 50 9.86 1.33 3.31
N VAL A 51 9.05 0.47 2.75
CA VAL A 51 7.59 0.54 2.84
C VAL A 51 7.09 -0.57 3.73
N THR A 52 6.27 -0.21 4.70
CA THR A 52 5.51 -1.16 5.50
C THR A 52 4.03 -0.95 5.18
N GLN A 53 3.26 -2.02 5.22
CA GLN A 53 1.86 -1.98 4.82
C GLN A 53 0.99 -2.66 5.86
N THR A 54 -0.12 -2.03 6.20
CA THR A 54 -1.12 -2.60 7.08
C THR A 54 -2.47 -2.38 6.38
N GLY A 55 -3.00 -3.44 5.79
CA GLY A 55 -4.22 -3.31 4.99
C GLY A 55 -3.96 -2.37 3.82
N ALA A 56 -4.76 -1.33 3.72
CA ALA A 56 -4.63 -0.34 2.66
C ALA A 56 -3.71 0.83 3.04
N GLU A 57 -3.15 0.81 4.24
CA GLU A 57 -2.33 1.91 4.73
C GLU A 57 -0.85 1.60 4.53
N LEU A 58 -0.11 2.58 4.05
CA LEU A 58 1.32 2.42 3.87
C LEU A 58 2.07 3.49 4.65
N GLU A 59 3.17 3.08 5.25
CA GLU A 59 4.14 4.01 5.79
C GLU A 59 5.44 3.78 5.04
N PHE A 60 6.11 4.85 4.67
CA PHE A 60 7.40 4.70 4.02
C PHE A 60 8.44 5.61 4.65
N LYS A 61 9.65 5.09 4.73
CA LYS A 61 10.78 5.79 5.34
C LYS A 61 11.91 5.85 4.34
N SER A 62 12.40 7.05 4.12
CA SER A 62 13.55 7.25 3.26
C SER A 62 14.82 7.03 4.07
N ASP A 63 15.89 6.68 3.38
CA ASP A 63 17.20 6.52 3.98
C ASP A 63 17.71 7.79 4.66
N ASN A 64 17.15 8.95 4.29
CA ASN A 64 17.53 10.22 4.93
C ASN A 64 16.62 10.57 6.12
N GLY A 65 15.76 9.67 6.54
CA GLY A 65 14.92 9.87 7.72
C GLY A 65 13.54 10.45 7.46
N PHE A 66 13.21 10.80 6.22
CA PHE A 66 11.87 11.27 5.91
C PHE A 66 10.88 10.13 6.10
N VAL A 67 9.74 10.42 6.71
CA VAL A 67 8.66 9.46 6.89
C VAL A 67 7.41 10.00 6.22
N GLY A 68 6.79 9.19 5.40
CA GLY A 68 5.56 9.56 4.73
C GLY A 68 4.53 8.46 4.82
N HIS A 69 3.32 8.78 4.42
CA HIS A 69 2.19 7.85 4.47
C HIS A 69 1.35 7.96 3.21
N ALA A 70 0.72 6.86 2.86
CA ALA A 70 -0.21 6.82 1.73
C ALA A 70 -1.28 5.78 1.98
N LYS A 71 -2.32 5.82 1.18
CA LYS A 71 -3.40 4.86 1.22
C LYS A 71 -3.62 4.29 -0.15
N LEU A 72 -3.89 2.99 -0.23
CA LEU A 72 -4.40 2.41 -1.47
C LEU A 72 -5.80 2.92 -1.72
N THR A 73 -6.04 3.47 -2.89
CA THR A 73 -7.36 3.94 -3.31
C THR A 73 -7.99 2.97 -4.31
N SER A 74 -7.21 2.08 -4.86
CA SER A 74 -7.66 0.96 -5.69
C SER A 74 -6.53 -0.05 -5.72
N ARG A 75 -6.69 -1.12 -6.49
CA ARG A 75 -5.63 -2.13 -6.61
C ARG A 75 -4.38 -1.59 -7.29
N ILE A 76 -4.49 -0.47 -7.98
CA ILE A 76 -3.37 0.07 -8.74
C ILE A 76 -3.08 1.54 -8.43
N SER A 77 -3.73 2.11 -7.44
CA SER A 77 -3.54 3.54 -7.16
C SER A 77 -3.36 3.82 -5.68
N LEU A 78 -2.64 4.89 -5.42
CA LEU A 78 -2.29 5.34 -4.08
C LEU A 78 -2.54 6.82 -3.95
N SER A 79 -2.92 7.25 -2.76
CA SER A 79 -3.02 8.66 -2.44
C SER A 79 -2.12 8.96 -1.25
N GLY A 80 -1.11 9.78 -1.46
CA GLY A 80 -0.25 10.20 -0.36
C GLY A 80 -0.94 11.22 0.51
N THR A 81 -0.58 11.20 1.79
CA THR A 81 -1.09 12.18 2.73
C THR A 81 0.00 13.18 3.04
N PRO A 82 -0.35 14.41 3.46
CA PRO A 82 0.67 15.40 3.78
C PRO A 82 1.68 14.85 4.79
N PRO A 83 2.95 15.15 4.64
CA PRO A 83 3.53 16.06 3.64
C PRO A 83 3.79 15.42 2.28
N TRP A 84 3.48 14.16 2.07
CA TRP A 84 3.69 13.49 0.78
C TRP A 84 2.42 13.64 -0.04
N ASN A 85 2.24 14.80 -0.66
CA ASN A 85 1.02 15.13 -1.37
C ASN A 85 1.09 14.70 -2.83
N SER A 86 1.25 13.41 -3.06
CA SER A 86 1.35 12.88 -4.41
C SER A 86 0.42 11.72 -4.61
N LEU A 87 -0.07 11.56 -5.82
CA LEU A 87 -0.83 10.40 -6.21
C LEU A 87 0.14 9.39 -6.82
N GLY A 88 -0.09 8.12 -6.56
CA GLY A 88 0.75 7.06 -7.08
C GLY A 88 -0.04 6.09 -7.93
N VAL A 89 0.64 5.51 -8.91
CA VAL A 89 0.09 4.45 -9.75
C VAL A 89 1.03 3.26 -9.66
N ILE A 90 0.48 2.10 -9.37
CA ILE A 90 1.26 0.87 -9.29
C ILE A 90 1.31 0.28 -10.68
N THR A 91 2.51 0.09 -11.18
CA THR A 91 2.71 -0.48 -12.51
C THR A 91 3.18 -1.93 -12.39
N ALA A 92 3.45 -2.56 -13.51
CA ALA A 92 3.95 -3.92 -13.52
C ALA A 92 5.23 -4.01 -12.67
N ASP A 93 5.46 -5.17 -12.10
CA ASP A 93 6.65 -5.44 -11.27
C ASP A 93 6.68 -4.63 -9.96
N ASN A 94 5.50 -4.21 -9.51
CA ASN A 94 5.36 -3.46 -8.26
C ASN A 94 6.18 -2.18 -8.23
N GLN A 95 6.30 -1.53 -9.36
CA GLN A 95 6.87 -0.19 -9.40
C GLN A 95 5.77 0.80 -9.06
N ILE A 96 6.13 1.94 -8.49
CA ILE A 96 5.18 2.99 -8.17
C ILE A 96 5.63 4.25 -8.88
N GLN A 97 4.74 4.84 -9.67
CA GLN A 97 4.99 6.13 -10.29
C GLN A 97 4.21 7.18 -9.53
N TRP A 98 4.90 8.19 -9.03
CA TRP A 98 4.28 9.26 -8.26
C TRP A 98 4.10 10.51 -9.11
N SER A 99 3.02 11.25 -8.81
CA SER A 99 2.72 12.47 -9.55
C SER A 99 3.75 13.57 -9.34
N ASN A 100 4.62 13.42 -8.38
CA ASN A 100 5.70 14.40 -8.15
C ASN A 100 6.91 14.17 -9.07
N GLY A 101 6.81 13.24 -10.00
CA GLY A 101 7.88 12.98 -10.95
C GLY A 101 8.86 11.90 -10.57
N THR A 102 8.68 11.28 -9.40
CA THR A 102 9.55 10.18 -8.99
C THR A 102 8.92 8.84 -9.28
N GLN A 103 9.76 7.84 -9.42
CA GLN A 103 9.34 6.46 -9.60
C GLN A 103 10.09 5.62 -8.60
N TRP A 104 9.39 4.73 -7.95
CA TRP A 104 10.01 3.79 -7.01
C TRP A 104 10.05 2.42 -7.66
N ARG A 105 11.25 1.88 -7.74
CA ARG A 105 11.48 0.56 -8.32
C ARG A 105 11.79 -0.40 -7.18
N LYS A 106 11.05 -1.48 -7.08
CA LYS A 106 11.23 -2.44 -5.98
C LYS A 106 12.56 -3.16 -6.14
N MET A 107 13.28 -3.26 -5.06
CA MET A 107 14.59 -3.89 -5.03
C MET A 107 14.47 -5.38 -4.69
#